data_c137170e59af1daf76aec6d009137315
#
_entry.id   c137170e59af1daf76aec6d009137315
#
_cell.length_a   1.000
_cell.length_b   1.000
_cell.length_c   1.000
_cell.angle_alpha   90.00
_cell.angle_beta   90.00
_cell.angle_gamma   90.00
#
_symmetry.space_group_name_H-M   'P 1'
#
loop_
_entity.id
_entity.type
_entity.pdbx_description
1 polymer ?
#
loop_
_entity_poly.entity_id
_entity_poly.type
_entity_poly.pdbx_seq_one_letter_code
_entity_poly.pdbx_strand_id
1 'polypeptide(L)'
;YELIHRVQAVLTVVLFATFVVFAVKLVAGHDVITAPAVHGADLAGAFVLEVTIALSLAISWASYAADFSRYLPADSPPPRVFGFSFAGLVAAYLFVQGIGIAGADLLSDQTAEGIRSVMGGGVLGAVALLAIALASVGSSAMNDYSGSLALQTLGVRVRRPVSAVVVTVL
;
A
#
# COMPACT_ATOMS: atom_id res chain seq x y z
N TYR A 1 -0.40 14.46 -15.93
CA TYR A 1 -0.49 13.02 -15.76
C TYR A 1 0.93 12.39 -15.70
N GLU A 2 1.82 12.66 -16.66
CA GLU A 2 3.20 12.15 -16.67
C GLU A 2 4.00 12.49 -15.39
N LEU A 3 3.83 13.71 -14.85
CA LEU A 3 4.50 14.09 -13.61
C LEU A 3 4.06 13.22 -12.43
N ILE A 4 2.76 12.94 -12.31
CA ILE A 4 2.21 12.08 -11.26
C ILE A 4 2.81 10.68 -11.36
N HIS A 5 2.86 10.09 -12.56
CA HIS A 5 3.46 8.78 -12.77
C HIS A 5 4.95 8.73 -12.46
N ARG A 6 5.72 9.76 -12.85
CA ARG A 6 7.15 9.83 -12.53
C ARG A 6 7.38 9.93 -11.01
N VAL A 7 6.62 10.79 -10.34
CA VAL A 7 6.68 10.91 -8.88
C VAL A 7 6.32 9.60 -8.20
N GLN A 8 5.24 8.94 -8.63
CA GLN A 8 4.85 7.63 -8.10
C GLN A 8 5.91 6.56 -8.35
N ALA A 9 6.51 6.51 -9.53
CA ALA A 9 7.57 5.55 -9.82
C ALA A 9 8.78 5.76 -8.90
N VAL A 10 9.21 7.00 -8.70
CA VAL A 10 10.30 7.33 -7.78
C VAL A 10 9.95 6.95 -6.35
N LEU A 11 8.75 7.32 -5.88
CA LEU A 11 8.27 6.97 -4.54
C LEU A 11 8.19 5.46 -4.34
N THR A 12 7.73 4.70 -5.34
CA THR A 12 7.68 3.24 -5.29
C THR A 12 9.08 2.64 -5.10
N VAL A 13 10.07 3.11 -5.84
CA VAL A 13 11.46 2.63 -5.71
C VAL A 13 12.02 2.98 -4.33
N VAL A 14 11.83 4.21 -3.88
CA VAL A 14 12.30 4.67 -2.55
C VAL A 14 11.64 3.88 -1.43
N LEU A 15 10.33 3.66 -1.51
CA LEU A 15 9.59 2.86 -0.54
C LEU A 15 10.05 1.41 -0.55
N PHE A 16 10.14 0.80 -1.71
CA PHE A 16 10.60 -0.59 -1.81
C PHE A 16 11.98 -0.75 -1.20
N ALA A 17 12.93 0.13 -1.54
CA ALA A 17 14.26 0.12 -0.95
C ALA A 17 14.21 0.31 0.58
N THR A 18 13.39 1.23 1.06
CA THR A 18 13.18 1.47 2.50
C THR A 18 12.65 0.23 3.21
N PHE A 19 11.63 -0.44 2.65
CA PHE A 19 11.06 -1.66 3.22
C PHE A 19 12.03 -2.84 3.16
N VAL A 20 12.84 -2.96 2.11
CA VAL A 20 13.89 -3.99 2.05
C VAL A 20 14.93 -3.75 3.14
N VAL A 21 15.40 -2.53 3.32
CA VAL A 21 16.36 -2.19 4.39
C VAL A 21 15.73 -2.46 5.77
N PHE A 22 14.46 -2.08 5.95
CA PHE A 22 13.71 -2.36 7.17
C PHE A 22 13.63 -3.86 7.45
N ALA A 23 13.22 -4.66 6.47
CA ALA A 23 13.11 -6.12 6.59
C ALA A 23 14.45 -6.76 6.97
N VAL A 24 15.54 -6.35 6.31
CA VAL A 24 16.89 -6.86 6.61
C VAL A 24 17.31 -6.50 8.05
N LYS A 25 17.08 -5.27 8.47
CA LYS A 25 17.41 -4.84 9.84
C LYS A 25 16.53 -5.51 10.88
N LEU A 26 15.25 -5.71 10.59
CA LEU A 26 14.32 -6.42 11.46
C LEU A 26 14.80 -7.85 11.71
N VAL A 27 15.08 -8.60 10.65
CA VAL A 27 15.51 -10.01 10.75
C VAL A 27 16.91 -10.15 11.34
N ALA A 28 17.82 -9.19 11.06
CA ALA A 28 19.20 -9.27 11.54
C ALA A 28 19.38 -8.79 13.00
N GLY A 29 18.49 -7.95 13.51
CA GLY A 29 18.66 -7.27 14.79
C GLY A 29 17.61 -7.56 15.85
N HIS A 30 16.55 -8.29 15.51
CA HIS A 30 15.42 -8.54 16.41
C HIS A 30 14.96 -9.99 16.32
N ASP A 31 14.41 -10.51 17.41
CA ASP A 31 13.75 -11.80 17.41
C ASP A 31 12.48 -11.74 16.56
N VAL A 32 12.46 -12.54 15.51
CA VAL A 32 11.33 -12.58 14.57
C VAL A 32 10.29 -13.55 15.10
N ILE A 33 9.03 -13.14 15.16
CA ILE A 33 7.92 -14.01 15.57
C ILE A 33 7.75 -15.11 14.53
N THR A 34 7.94 -16.36 14.97
CA THR A 34 7.81 -17.54 14.12
C THR A 34 6.63 -18.45 14.50
N ALA A 35 6.02 -18.22 15.66
CA ALA A 35 4.90 -19.00 16.16
C ALA A 35 3.65 -18.14 16.36
N PRO A 36 2.44 -18.65 16.05
CA PRO A 36 1.22 -17.89 16.29
C PRO A 36 0.98 -17.71 17.80
N ALA A 37 0.58 -16.50 18.18
CA ALA A 37 0.20 -16.18 19.56
C ALA A 37 -1.16 -16.78 19.96
N VAL A 38 -1.97 -17.19 18.99
CA VAL A 38 -3.32 -17.74 19.17
C VAL A 38 -3.43 -19.16 18.62
N HIS A 39 -4.30 -19.99 19.22
CA HIS A 39 -4.46 -21.39 18.86
C HIS A 39 -5.95 -21.77 18.77
N GLY A 40 -6.24 -22.90 18.12
CA GLY A 40 -7.60 -23.46 18.06
C GLY A 40 -8.59 -22.55 17.32
N ALA A 41 -9.75 -22.29 17.93
CA ALA A 41 -10.82 -21.48 17.33
C ALA A 41 -10.40 -20.03 17.11
N ASP A 42 -9.56 -19.47 17.99
CA ASP A 42 -9.06 -18.10 17.87
C ASP A 42 -8.14 -17.94 16.68
N LEU A 43 -7.34 -18.99 16.35
CA LEU A 43 -6.52 -19.01 15.15
C LEU A 43 -7.38 -18.99 13.88
N ALA A 44 -8.47 -19.77 13.86
CA ALA A 44 -9.41 -19.77 12.74
C ALA A 44 -10.07 -18.39 12.57
N GLY A 45 -10.45 -17.75 13.67
CA GLY A 45 -11.00 -16.39 13.68
C GLY A 45 -10.00 -15.36 13.14
N ALA A 46 -8.75 -15.41 13.60
CA ALA A 46 -7.68 -14.53 13.12
C ALA A 46 -7.40 -14.73 11.62
N PHE A 47 -7.39 -15.99 11.15
CA PHE A 47 -7.23 -16.30 9.73
C PHE A 47 -8.38 -15.74 8.88
N VAL A 48 -9.63 -15.90 9.31
CA VAL A 48 -10.79 -15.36 8.59
C VAL A 48 -10.74 -13.83 8.55
N LEU A 49 -10.35 -13.19 9.66
CA LEU A 49 -10.16 -11.73 9.71
C LEU A 49 -9.11 -11.27 8.71
N GLU A 50 -7.94 -11.91 8.68
CA GLU A 50 -6.87 -11.59 7.75
C GLU A 50 -7.29 -11.75 6.30
N VAL A 51 -7.95 -12.86 5.96
CA VAL A 51 -8.51 -13.09 4.62
C VAL A 51 -9.52 -11.99 4.25
N THR A 52 -10.35 -11.57 5.20
CA THR A 52 -11.34 -10.49 4.98
C THR A 52 -10.67 -9.15 4.70
N ILE A 53 -9.63 -8.81 5.46
CA ILE A 53 -8.83 -7.60 5.25
C ILE A 53 -8.15 -7.64 3.88
N ALA A 54 -7.51 -8.77 3.54
CA ALA A 54 -6.84 -8.96 2.27
C ALA A 54 -7.79 -8.82 1.07
N LEU A 55 -8.97 -9.44 1.15
CA LEU A 55 -10.01 -9.31 0.13
C LEU A 55 -10.54 -7.89 0.01
N SER A 56 -10.78 -7.20 1.12
CA SER A 56 -11.24 -5.81 1.12
C SER A 56 -10.25 -4.89 0.42
N LEU A 57 -8.96 -5.06 0.70
CA LEU A 57 -7.90 -4.31 0.02
C LEU A 57 -7.84 -4.65 -1.48
N ALA A 58 -7.90 -5.93 -1.85
CA ALA A 58 -7.87 -6.35 -3.25
C ALA A 58 -9.07 -5.78 -4.03
N ILE A 59 -10.27 -5.80 -3.45
CA ILE A 59 -11.49 -5.27 -4.07
C ILE A 59 -11.41 -3.73 -4.21
N SER A 60 -10.84 -3.03 -3.24
CA SER A 60 -10.68 -1.58 -3.30
C SER A 60 -9.84 -1.12 -4.50
N TRP A 61 -8.91 -1.96 -4.97
CA TRP A 61 -8.11 -1.71 -6.17
C TRP A 61 -8.87 -1.88 -7.49
N ALA A 62 -10.05 -2.46 -7.49
CA ALA A 62 -10.82 -2.67 -8.72
C ALA A 62 -11.17 -1.35 -9.44
N SER A 63 -11.50 -0.30 -8.68
CA SER A 63 -11.76 1.04 -9.23
C SER A 63 -10.52 1.66 -9.88
N TYR A 64 -9.36 1.47 -9.28
CA TYR A 64 -8.08 1.97 -9.82
C TYR A 64 -7.65 1.20 -11.07
N ALA A 65 -7.95 -0.10 -11.14
CA ALA A 65 -7.63 -0.91 -12.31
C ALA A 65 -8.23 -0.34 -13.59
N ALA A 66 -9.46 0.18 -13.53
CA ALA A 66 -10.11 0.85 -14.64
C ALA A 66 -9.39 2.15 -15.05
N ASP A 67 -8.92 2.93 -14.07
CA ASP A 67 -8.19 4.17 -14.33
C ASP A 67 -6.81 3.94 -14.94
N PHE A 68 -6.12 2.89 -14.54
CA PHE A 68 -4.82 2.53 -15.11
C PHE A 68 -4.94 1.87 -16.49
N SER A 69 -5.92 0.97 -16.67
CA SER A 69 -6.08 0.23 -17.91
C SER A 69 -6.41 1.10 -19.12
N ARG A 70 -7.04 2.27 -18.91
CA ARG A 70 -7.35 3.22 -20.00
C ARG A 70 -6.11 3.77 -20.73
N TYR A 71 -4.93 3.69 -20.11
CA TYR A 71 -3.68 4.19 -20.68
C TYR A 71 -2.81 3.10 -21.30
N LEU A 72 -3.29 1.85 -21.25
CA LEU A 72 -2.62 0.75 -21.93
C LEU A 72 -2.85 0.85 -23.44
N PRO A 73 -1.87 0.44 -24.27
CA PRO A 73 -2.06 0.29 -25.70
C PRO A 73 -3.29 -0.59 -26.01
N ALA A 74 -4.05 -0.24 -27.04
CA ALA A 74 -5.29 -0.93 -27.39
C ALA A 74 -5.08 -2.41 -27.78
N ASP A 75 -3.88 -2.76 -28.19
CA ASP A 75 -3.44 -4.12 -28.57
C ASP A 75 -2.85 -4.92 -27.41
N SER A 76 -2.89 -4.38 -26.17
CA SER A 76 -2.36 -5.07 -24.98
C SER A 76 -3.14 -6.36 -24.72
N PRO A 77 -2.47 -7.54 -24.71
CA PRO A 77 -3.16 -8.81 -24.51
C PRO A 77 -3.71 -8.92 -23.08
N PRO A 78 -5.05 -9.10 -22.91
CA PRO A 78 -5.67 -9.15 -21.58
C PRO A 78 -5.04 -10.16 -20.60
N PRO A 79 -4.64 -11.39 -21.05
CA PRO A 79 -4.01 -12.34 -20.12
C PRO A 79 -2.67 -11.88 -19.56
N ARG A 80 -1.89 -11.11 -20.34
CA ARG A 80 -0.62 -10.55 -19.86
C ARG A 80 -0.85 -9.44 -18.85
N VAL A 81 -1.80 -8.54 -19.12
CA VAL A 81 -2.18 -7.47 -18.19
C VAL A 81 -2.64 -8.08 -16.87
N PHE A 82 -3.54 -9.06 -16.93
CA PHE A 82 -3.99 -9.78 -15.74
C PHE A 82 -2.82 -10.45 -15.00
N GLY A 83 -1.98 -11.20 -15.72
CA GLY A 83 -0.87 -11.94 -15.11
C GLY A 83 0.14 -11.05 -14.39
N PHE A 84 0.55 -9.94 -15.01
CA PHE A 84 1.47 -8.99 -14.37
C PHE A 84 0.83 -8.25 -13.20
N SER A 85 -0.42 -7.83 -13.31
CA SER A 85 -1.15 -7.16 -12.23
C SER A 85 -1.34 -8.09 -11.04
N PHE A 86 -1.76 -9.34 -11.29
CA PHE A 86 -1.94 -10.35 -10.26
C PHE A 86 -0.62 -10.69 -9.57
N ALA A 87 0.44 -10.97 -10.34
CA ALA A 87 1.75 -11.30 -9.77
C ALA A 87 2.32 -10.14 -8.95
N GLY A 88 2.19 -8.91 -9.44
CA GLY A 88 2.63 -7.71 -8.73
C GLY A 88 1.88 -7.50 -7.41
N LEU A 89 0.56 -7.64 -7.43
CA LEU A 89 -0.28 -7.50 -6.24
C LEU A 89 0.06 -8.57 -5.20
N VAL A 90 0.13 -9.83 -5.60
CA VAL A 90 0.46 -10.95 -4.70
C VAL A 90 1.86 -10.79 -4.12
N ALA A 91 2.85 -10.46 -4.94
CA ALA A 91 4.22 -10.27 -4.47
C ALA A 91 4.34 -9.12 -3.47
N ALA A 92 3.70 -7.97 -3.74
CA ALA A 92 3.68 -6.83 -2.83
C ALA A 92 2.98 -7.18 -1.51
N TYR A 93 1.85 -7.88 -1.60
CA TYR A 93 1.08 -8.31 -0.44
C TYR A 93 1.88 -9.24 0.46
N LEU A 94 2.44 -10.32 -0.10
CA LEU A 94 3.25 -11.28 0.64
C LEU A 94 4.48 -10.62 1.28
N PHE A 95 5.10 -9.67 0.58
CA PHE A 95 6.26 -8.95 1.09
C PHE A 95 5.89 -8.07 2.30
N VAL A 96 4.84 -7.24 2.19
CA VAL A 96 4.42 -6.34 3.26
C VAL A 96 3.86 -7.11 4.45
N GLN A 97 3.03 -8.13 4.21
CA GLN A 97 2.49 -8.99 5.26
C GLN A 97 3.58 -9.77 5.98
N GLY A 98 4.57 -10.27 5.24
CA GLY A 98 5.73 -10.93 5.84
C GLY A 98 6.49 -10.03 6.81
N ILE A 99 6.67 -8.76 6.45
CA ILE A 99 7.26 -7.75 7.35
C ILE A 99 6.37 -7.50 8.56
N GLY A 100 5.05 -7.36 8.35
CA GLY A 100 4.08 -7.14 9.41
C GLY A 100 4.06 -8.27 10.44
N ILE A 101 4.06 -9.52 9.97
CA ILE A 101 4.12 -10.71 10.84
C ILE A 101 5.45 -10.76 11.59
N ALA A 102 6.57 -10.56 10.89
CA ALA A 102 7.90 -10.59 11.48
C ALA A 102 8.11 -9.51 12.53
N GLY A 103 7.48 -8.35 12.38
CA GLY A 103 7.60 -7.21 13.27
C GLY A 103 6.39 -6.96 14.16
N ALA A 104 5.48 -7.92 14.32
CA ALA A 104 4.19 -7.71 14.98
C ALA A 104 4.32 -7.09 16.38
N ASP A 105 5.24 -7.56 17.20
CA ASP A 105 5.46 -7.02 18.56
C ASP A 105 6.01 -5.59 18.56
N LEU A 106 6.80 -5.24 17.54
CA LEU A 106 7.41 -3.92 17.42
C LEU A 106 6.47 -2.88 16.78
N LEU A 107 5.51 -3.34 16.00
CA LEU A 107 4.64 -2.49 15.18
C LEU A 107 3.22 -2.37 15.72
N SER A 108 2.86 -3.11 16.79
CA SER A 108 1.48 -3.24 17.28
C SER A 108 0.90 -1.91 17.79
N ASP A 109 1.59 -1.24 18.70
CA ASP A 109 1.04 -0.10 19.42
C ASP A 109 1.48 1.27 18.88
N GLN A 110 2.73 1.35 18.43
CA GLN A 110 3.32 2.59 17.93
C GLN A 110 4.14 2.32 16.66
N THR A 111 3.49 2.15 15.55
CA THR A 111 4.13 1.79 14.26
C THR A 111 5.29 2.73 13.88
N ALA A 112 5.15 4.04 14.09
CA ALA A 112 6.21 5.00 13.78
C ALA A 112 7.44 4.83 14.70
N GLU A 113 7.21 4.55 15.99
CA GLU A 113 8.26 4.28 16.96
C GLU A 113 8.95 2.93 16.66
N GLY A 114 8.17 1.89 16.34
CA GLY A 114 8.68 0.58 15.92
C GLY A 114 9.57 0.67 14.68
N ILE A 115 9.14 1.41 13.67
CA ILE A 115 9.96 1.65 12.48
C ILE A 115 11.25 2.39 12.85
N ARG A 116 11.15 3.40 13.71
CA ARG A 116 12.31 4.16 14.15
C ARG A 116 13.28 3.33 15.00
N SER A 117 12.78 2.42 15.84
CA SER A 117 13.62 1.53 16.65
C SER A 117 14.43 0.59 15.78
N VAL A 118 13.80 -0.02 14.78
CA VAL A 118 14.45 -0.95 13.83
C VAL A 118 15.43 -0.21 12.92
N MET A 119 15.04 0.94 12.37
CA MET A 119 15.88 1.71 11.45
C MET A 119 17.00 2.48 12.16
N GLY A 120 16.89 2.70 13.45
CA GLY A 120 17.75 3.54 14.27
C GLY A 120 17.27 4.98 14.33
N GLY A 121 17.54 5.66 15.46
CA GLY A 121 17.09 7.03 15.74
C GLY A 121 17.75 8.14 14.93
N GLY A 122 18.60 7.80 13.95
CA GLY A 122 19.33 8.75 13.12
C GLY A 122 18.63 9.13 11.82
N VAL A 123 19.43 9.58 10.85
CA VAL A 123 18.96 10.02 9.52
C VAL A 123 18.17 8.93 8.80
N LEU A 124 18.59 7.66 8.92
CA LEU A 124 17.93 6.54 8.23
C LEU A 124 16.49 6.35 8.71
N GLY A 125 16.24 6.42 10.03
CA GLY A 125 14.88 6.35 10.58
C GLY A 125 14.01 7.54 10.15
N ALA A 126 14.57 8.75 10.11
CA ALA A 126 13.87 9.94 9.63
C ALA A 126 13.51 9.83 8.14
N VAL A 127 14.44 9.34 7.30
CA VAL A 127 14.18 9.11 5.87
C VAL A 127 13.11 8.05 5.66
N ALA A 128 13.12 6.97 6.44
CA ALA A 128 12.11 5.92 6.36
C ALA A 128 10.70 6.45 6.68
N LEU A 129 10.57 7.20 7.78
CA LEU A 129 9.28 7.80 8.16
C LEU A 129 8.81 8.84 7.13
N LEU A 130 9.72 9.65 6.60
CA LEU A 130 9.41 10.62 5.56
C LEU A 130 8.95 9.92 4.26
N ALA A 131 9.62 8.83 3.86
CA ALA A 131 9.23 8.06 2.69
C ALA A 131 7.81 7.49 2.84
N ILE A 132 7.47 6.94 4.01
CA ILE A 132 6.13 6.42 4.31
C ILE A 132 5.09 7.55 4.31
N ALA A 133 5.40 8.70 4.92
CA ALA A 133 4.50 9.86 4.90
C ALA A 133 4.24 10.37 3.48
N LEU A 134 5.27 10.48 2.65
CA LEU A 134 5.13 10.89 1.25
C LEU A 134 4.33 9.88 0.43
N ALA A 135 4.49 8.58 0.70
CA ALA A 135 3.69 7.54 0.06
C ALA A 135 2.21 7.62 0.44
N SER A 136 1.90 7.91 1.69
CA SER A 136 0.53 8.12 2.15
C SER A 136 -0.12 9.32 1.43
N VAL A 137 0.62 10.42 1.26
CA VAL A 137 0.17 11.58 0.46
C VAL A 137 -0.06 11.17 -1.01
N GLY A 138 0.86 10.39 -1.59
CA GLY A 138 0.72 9.90 -2.96
C GLY A 138 -0.52 9.00 -3.15
N SER A 139 -0.80 8.13 -2.18
CA SER A 139 -2.00 7.28 -2.16
C SER A 139 -3.27 8.11 -2.04
N SER A 140 -3.30 9.12 -1.16
CA SER A 140 -4.44 10.03 -1.02
C SER A 140 -4.73 10.79 -2.31
N ALA A 141 -3.70 11.30 -2.98
CA ALA A 141 -3.86 12.00 -4.27
C ALA A 141 -4.46 11.09 -5.36
N MET A 142 -4.18 9.79 -5.34
CA MET A 142 -4.82 8.84 -6.25
C MET A 142 -6.28 8.59 -5.90
N ASN A 143 -6.60 8.48 -4.61
CA ASN A 143 -7.97 8.37 -4.13
C ASN A 143 -8.81 9.57 -4.57
N ASP A 144 -8.28 10.78 -4.40
CA ASP A 144 -8.94 12.02 -4.79
C ASP A 144 -9.17 12.07 -6.31
N TYR A 145 -8.18 11.62 -7.09
CA TYR A 145 -8.31 11.55 -8.55
C TYR A 145 -9.43 10.59 -8.96
N SER A 146 -9.41 9.34 -8.50
CA SER A 146 -10.43 8.34 -8.85
C SER A 146 -11.80 8.69 -8.28
N GLY A 147 -11.88 9.21 -7.06
CA GLY A 147 -13.12 9.71 -6.46
C GLY A 147 -13.73 10.86 -7.25
N SER A 148 -12.90 11.80 -7.73
CA SER A 148 -13.37 12.91 -8.56
C SER A 148 -13.93 12.45 -9.91
N LEU A 149 -13.33 11.42 -10.51
CA LEU A 149 -13.86 10.81 -11.73
C LEU A 149 -15.19 10.09 -11.48
N ALA A 150 -15.30 9.35 -10.37
CA ALA A 150 -16.54 8.67 -9.99
C ALA A 150 -17.69 9.66 -9.81
N LEU A 151 -17.46 10.81 -9.15
CA LEU A 151 -18.45 11.88 -9.03
C LEU A 151 -18.92 12.41 -10.39
N GLN A 152 -18.00 12.58 -11.34
CA GLN A 152 -18.35 13.03 -12.69
C GLN A 152 -19.18 11.98 -13.44
N THR A 153 -18.92 10.69 -13.27
CA THR A 153 -19.71 9.61 -13.89
C THR A 153 -21.13 9.53 -13.31
N LEU A 154 -21.31 9.93 -12.05
CA LEU A 154 -22.64 10.09 -11.42
C LEU A 154 -23.41 11.34 -11.90
N GLY A 155 -22.84 12.10 -12.83
CA GLY A 155 -23.50 13.28 -13.41
C GLY A 155 -23.29 14.58 -12.62
N VAL A 156 -22.44 14.58 -11.61
CA VAL A 156 -22.09 15.79 -10.85
C VAL A 156 -21.22 16.69 -11.71
N ARG A 157 -21.80 17.78 -12.21
CA ARG A 157 -21.14 18.74 -13.10
C ARG A 157 -20.30 19.76 -12.34
N VAL A 158 -19.25 19.32 -11.68
CA VAL A 158 -18.32 20.17 -10.94
C VAL A 158 -16.95 20.14 -11.60
N ARG A 159 -16.23 21.25 -11.55
CA ARG A 159 -14.84 21.30 -12.06
C ARG A 159 -13.98 20.32 -11.26
N ARG A 160 -13.08 19.58 -11.94
CA ARG A 160 -12.21 18.57 -11.33
C ARG A 160 -11.50 19.03 -10.05
N PRO A 161 -10.91 20.24 -9.97
CA PRO A 161 -10.26 20.66 -8.72
C PRO A 161 -11.24 20.77 -7.55
N VAL A 162 -12.49 21.20 -7.82
CA VAL A 162 -13.51 21.31 -6.78
C VAL A 162 -14.01 19.93 -6.33
N SER A 163 -14.20 19.00 -7.27
CA SER A 163 -14.60 17.64 -6.92
C SER A 163 -13.49 16.89 -6.14
N ALA A 164 -12.21 17.13 -6.44
CA ALA A 164 -11.11 16.59 -5.66
C ALA A 164 -11.15 17.12 -4.21
N VAL A 165 -11.31 18.43 -4.02
CA VAL A 165 -11.44 19.01 -2.66
C VAL A 165 -12.63 18.44 -1.90
N VAL A 166 -13.78 18.25 -2.57
CA VAL A 166 -14.97 17.64 -1.94
C VAL A 166 -14.68 16.20 -1.48
N VAL A 167 -14.01 15.41 -2.32
CA VAL A 167 -13.64 14.02 -1.96
C VAL A 167 -12.62 13.95 -0.83
N THR A 168 -11.70 14.93 -0.75
CA THR A 168 -10.69 15.01 0.33
C THR A 168 -11.31 15.34 1.69
N VAL A 169 -12.46 16.06 1.69
CA VAL A 169 -13.11 16.54 2.93
C VAL A 169 -14.16 15.55 3.45
N LEU A 170 -14.69 14.66 2.59
CA LEU A 170 -15.66 13.62 2.95
C LEU A 170 -14.98 12.38 3.51
#